data_1f7fe01d4f4f587ec2c21221842b5eb6
#
_entry.id   1f7fe01d4f4f587ec2c21221842b5eb6
#
_cell.length_a   1.000
_cell.length_b   1.000
_cell.length_c   1.000
_cell.angle_alpha   90.00
_cell.angle_beta   90.00
_cell.angle_gamma   90.00
#
_symmetry.space_group_name_H-M   'P 1'
#
loop_
_entity.id
_entity.type
_entity.pdbx_description
1 polymer ?
#
loop_
_entity_poly.entity_id
_entity_poly.type
_entity_poly.pdbx_seq_one_letter_code
_entity_poly.pdbx_strand_id
1 'polypeptide(L)'
;MNTILKSLLMTVLMLVFCLRADAAEPLKIGVLYWSMNIPGQVAMRKGLEAEAERINRAAARGKGPAITLLPSVAGDGQEAVNRQRLQMRDLVRQKPAVIIVQPTDNAALAEPLQEANKAGIPVVAYDQYISGGTLAAYITSDNYQAGFLNGEYIAARVPAQKPLNLVLVEYPYISSTVERVNGFLDALAQYRIPYKILKTYKAVEPTSGRQAAEALLRDFPARGSVDLIFTVNDGGGLAVVDQLAKAGRTEIMVATVDGDPASVQNIRKKRLTVVNSAQFCGPLGAQALTTAYQIAQGKQVARQQLVPVFPITRETMVRYPGWLGPIPQPFTKPWPSRQPQWNGAIRSTPQ
;
A
#
# COMPACT_ATOMS: atom_id res chain seq x y z
N MET A 1 12.80 -68.79 -27.06
CA MET A 1 13.58 -67.66 -26.48
C MET A 1 13.20 -66.27 -27.00
N ASN A 2 12.33 -66.15 -28.01
CA ASN A 2 11.99 -64.85 -28.61
C ASN A 2 10.66 -64.21 -28.16
N THR A 3 9.80 -64.92 -27.48
CA THR A 3 8.47 -64.38 -27.07
C THR A 3 8.54 -63.69 -25.71
N ILE A 4 9.33 -64.22 -24.79
CA ILE A 4 9.49 -63.63 -23.43
C ILE A 4 10.27 -62.30 -23.50
N LEU A 5 11.26 -62.19 -24.39
CA LEU A 5 12.07 -60.99 -24.56
C LEU A 5 11.28 -59.82 -25.19
N LYS A 6 10.33 -60.12 -26.11
CA LYS A 6 9.42 -59.15 -26.71
C LYS A 6 8.37 -58.64 -25.71
N SER A 7 7.89 -59.53 -24.82
CA SER A 7 6.93 -59.12 -23.78
C SER A 7 7.58 -58.21 -22.73
N LEU A 8 8.85 -58.50 -22.35
CA LEU A 8 9.59 -57.67 -21.37
C LEU A 8 9.95 -56.29 -21.93
N LEU A 9 10.31 -56.22 -23.23
CA LEU A 9 10.60 -54.95 -23.88
C LEU A 9 9.38 -54.06 -24.05
N MET A 10 8.19 -54.65 -24.28
CA MET A 10 6.93 -53.93 -24.42
C MET A 10 6.42 -53.39 -23.07
N THR A 11 6.69 -54.13 -21.97
CA THR A 11 6.32 -53.71 -20.59
C THR A 11 7.24 -52.59 -20.11
N VAL A 12 8.55 -52.59 -20.45
CA VAL A 12 9.48 -51.51 -20.14
C VAL A 12 9.15 -50.26 -20.94
N LEU A 13 8.74 -50.40 -22.22
CA LEU A 13 8.35 -49.21 -23.03
C LEU A 13 7.03 -48.58 -22.55
N MET A 14 6.08 -49.36 -22.00
CA MET A 14 4.85 -48.82 -21.36
C MET A 14 5.15 -48.12 -20.02
N LEU A 15 6.11 -48.59 -19.23
CA LEU A 15 6.48 -47.96 -17.96
C LEU A 15 7.23 -46.62 -18.16
N VAL A 16 7.95 -46.42 -19.27
CA VAL A 16 8.64 -45.17 -19.58
C VAL A 16 7.66 -44.10 -20.08
N PHE A 17 6.50 -44.48 -20.63
CA PHE A 17 5.46 -43.51 -21.05
C PHE A 17 4.58 -42.99 -19.93
N CYS A 18 4.56 -43.65 -18.75
CA CYS A 18 3.72 -43.22 -17.61
C CYS A 18 4.40 -42.24 -16.64
N LEU A 19 5.63 -41.76 -16.92
CA LEU A 19 6.35 -40.86 -16.01
C LEU A 19 6.62 -39.44 -16.59
N ARG A 20 5.98 -39.06 -17.69
CA ARG A 20 5.76 -37.65 -17.96
C ARG A 20 4.49 -37.24 -17.19
N ALA A 21 4.63 -36.92 -15.91
CA ALA A 21 3.70 -36.02 -15.28
C ALA A 21 3.74 -34.73 -16.14
N ASP A 22 2.71 -34.51 -16.96
CA ASP A 22 2.53 -33.23 -17.62
C ASP A 22 2.61 -32.18 -16.52
N ALA A 23 3.70 -31.43 -16.51
CA ALA A 23 3.79 -30.30 -15.60
C ALA A 23 2.61 -29.40 -15.95
N ALA A 24 1.64 -29.32 -15.05
CA ALA A 24 0.45 -28.49 -15.25
C ALA A 24 0.89 -27.10 -15.73
N GLU A 25 0.23 -26.61 -16.80
CA GLU A 25 0.56 -25.28 -17.32
C GLU A 25 0.54 -24.25 -16.19
N PRO A 26 1.54 -23.34 -16.15
CA PRO A 26 1.56 -22.29 -15.14
C PRO A 26 0.27 -21.46 -15.17
N LEU A 27 -0.26 -21.12 -14.00
CA LEU A 27 -1.41 -20.22 -13.88
C LEU A 27 -1.02 -18.84 -14.39
N LYS A 28 -1.69 -18.34 -15.41
CA LYS A 28 -1.49 -16.98 -15.92
C LYS A 28 -2.17 -15.97 -14.99
N ILE A 29 -1.41 -15.01 -14.46
CA ILE A 29 -1.92 -13.93 -13.62
C ILE A 29 -1.64 -12.60 -14.32
N GLY A 30 -2.70 -11.89 -14.70
CA GLY A 30 -2.58 -10.54 -15.24
C GLY A 30 -2.18 -9.55 -14.14
N VAL A 31 -1.26 -8.63 -14.43
CA VAL A 31 -0.84 -7.62 -13.45
C VAL A 31 -0.78 -6.24 -14.10
N LEU A 32 -1.58 -5.31 -13.57
CA LEU A 32 -1.61 -3.92 -13.98
C LEU A 32 -0.96 -3.04 -12.91
N TYR A 33 0.25 -2.58 -13.17
CA TYR A 33 0.94 -1.60 -12.35
C TYR A 33 0.54 -0.18 -12.76
N TRP A 34 0.57 0.74 -11.82
CA TRP A 34 0.35 2.14 -12.13
C TRP A 34 1.65 2.78 -12.65
N SER A 35 2.56 3.22 -11.76
CA SER A 35 3.74 3.99 -12.10
C SER A 35 5.03 3.24 -11.79
N MET A 36 6.08 3.57 -12.56
CA MET A 36 7.46 3.17 -12.28
C MET A 36 8.31 4.32 -11.73
N ASN A 37 7.73 5.51 -11.57
CA ASN A 37 8.41 6.72 -11.10
C ASN A 37 8.02 7.11 -9.68
N ILE A 38 7.01 6.45 -9.08
CA ILE A 38 6.59 6.68 -7.70
C ILE A 38 7.27 5.61 -6.82
N PRO A 39 8.22 5.99 -5.93
CA PRO A 39 9.06 5.02 -5.22
C PRO A 39 8.28 3.97 -4.40
N GLY A 40 7.20 4.37 -3.72
CA GLY A 40 6.34 3.44 -2.97
C GLY A 40 5.66 2.40 -3.87
N GLN A 41 5.20 2.79 -5.07
CA GLN A 41 4.59 1.88 -6.03
C GLN A 41 5.64 0.91 -6.62
N VAL A 42 6.85 1.40 -6.89
CA VAL A 42 7.98 0.54 -7.29
C VAL A 42 8.29 -0.48 -6.19
N ALA A 43 8.24 -0.09 -4.93
CA ALA A 43 8.43 -1.02 -3.81
C ALA A 43 7.30 -2.07 -3.72
N MET A 44 6.04 -1.70 -3.96
CA MET A 44 4.92 -2.65 -4.03
C MET A 44 5.12 -3.66 -5.17
N ARG A 45 5.51 -3.21 -6.36
CA ARG A 45 5.84 -4.07 -7.48
C ARG A 45 6.95 -5.06 -7.13
N LYS A 46 8.06 -4.60 -6.55
CA LYS A 46 9.16 -5.47 -6.12
C LYS A 46 8.70 -6.55 -5.14
N GLY A 47 7.82 -6.20 -4.20
CA GLY A 47 7.22 -7.16 -3.27
C GLY A 47 6.38 -8.23 -3.98
N LEU A 48 5.55 -7.81 -4.94
CA LEU A 48 4.74 -8.72 -5.75
C LEU A 48 5.63 -9.66 -6.59
N GLU A 49 6.65 -9.14 -7.26
CA GLU A 49 7.57 -9.93 -8.10
C GLU A 49 8.40 -10.92 -7.25
N ALA A 50 8.88 -10.51 -6.06
CA ALA A 50 9.57 -11.40 -5.14
C ALA A 50 8.68 -12.54 -4.64
N GLU A 51 7.39 -12.28 -4.42
CA GLU A 51 6.42 -13.30 -4.06
C GLU A 51 6.16 -14.27 -5.22
N ALA A 52 6.12 -13.79 -6.48
CA ALA A 52 6.02 -14.64 -7.66
C ALA A 52 7.20 -15.62 -7.75
N GLU A 53 8.41 -15.13 -7.52
CA GLU A 53 9.60 -15.99 -7.46
C GLU A 53 9.49 -17.04 -6.33
N ARG A 54 9.00 -16.62 -5.15
CA ARG A 54 8.79 -17.53 -4.01
C ARG A 54 7.81 -18.65 -4.36
N ILE A 55 6.68 -18.31 -4.99
CA ILE A 55 5.67 -19.28 -5.47
C ILE A 55 6.29 -20.24 -6.47
N ASN A 56 7.02 -19.73 -7.47
CA ASN A 56 7.63 -20.55 -8.50
C ASN A 56 8.74 -21.47 -7.94
N ARG A 57 9.54 -20.98 -6.98
CA ARG A 57 10.48 -21.85 -6.25
C ARG A 57 9.77 -22.95 -5.45
N ALA A 58 8.60 -22.68 -4.90
CA ALA A 58 7.80 -23.69 -4.21
C ALA A 58 7.20 -24.70 -5.19
N ALA A 59 6.69 -24.26 -6.33
CA ALA A 59 6.17 -25.10 -7.41
C ALA A 59 7.23 -26.05 -7.96
N ALA A 60 8.45 -25.60 -8.16
CA ALA A 60 9.58 -26.45 -8.56
C ALA A 60 9.90 -27.58 -7.56
N ARG A 61 9.39 -27.47 -6.32
CA ARG A 61 9.50 -28.50 -5.27
C ARG A 61 8.19 -29.28 -5.07
N GLY A 62 7.28 -29.24 -6.05
CA GLY A 62 5.97 -29.91 -5.99
C GLY A 62 4.96 -29.26 -5.03
N LYS A 63 5.17 -28.03 -4.59
CA LYS A 63 4.29 -27.34 -3.64
C LYS A 63 3.35 -26.36 -4.36
N GLY A 64 2.35 -26.88 -5.06
CA GLY A 64 1.35 -26.12 -5.79
C GLY A 64 1.76 -25.79 -7.24
N PRO A 65 0.86 -25.14 -8.02
CA PRO A 65 1.11 -24.81 -9.41
C PRO A 65 2.09 -23.62 -9.54
N ALA A 66 2.89 -23.64 -10.63
CA ALA A 66 3.68 -22.48 -11.01
C ALA A 66 2.77 -21.36 -11.54
N ILE A 67 3.31 -20.13 -11.60
CA ILE A 67 2.61 -18.98 -12.14
C ILE A 67 3.45 -18.27 -13.21
N THR A 68 2.76 -17.65 -14.17
CA THR A 68 3.34 -16.71 -15.11
C THR A 68 2.63 -15.38 -14.98
N LEU A 69 3.39 -14.31 -14.70
CA LEU A 69 2.84 -12.96 -14.66
C LEU A 69 2.71 -12.41 -16.09
N LEU A 70 1.60 -11.73 -16.36
CA LEU A 70 1.34 -10.96 -17.58
C LEU A 70 1.32 -9.47 -17.20
N PRO A 71 2.50 -8.81 -17.08
CA PRO A 71 2.59 -7.47 -16.54
C PRO A 71 2.32 -6.40 -17.60
N SER A 72 1.68 -5.30 -17.17
CA SER A 72 1.56 -4.04 -17.91
C SER A 72 1.74 -2.86 -16.96
N VAL A 73 2.23 -1.74 -17.50
CA VAL A 73 2.44 -0.50 -16.72
C VAL A 73 1.64 0.62 -17.37
N ALA A 74 0.77 1.26 -16.61
CA ALA A 74 -0.02 2.39 -17.10
C ALA A 74 0.85 3.64 -17.32
N GLY A 75 1.85 3.86 -16.48
CA GLY A 75 2.70 5.05 -16.49
C GLY A 75 2.05 6.23 -15.76
N ASP A 76 2.57 7.42 -16.00
CA ASP A 76 2.17 8.65 -15.33
C ASP A 76 1.34 9.57 -16.24
N GLY A 77 0.75 10.61 -15.65
CA GLY A 77 -0.03 11.63 -16.32
C GLY A 77 -1.46 11.20 -16.68
N GLN A 78 -2.21 12.09 -17.31
CA GLN A 78 -3.64 11.86 -17.62
C GLN A 78 -3.87 10.68 -18.56
N GLU A 79 -2.98 10.41 -19.49
CA GLU A 79 -3.06 9.29 -20.40
C GLU A 79 -2.91 7.92 -19.73
N ALA A 80 -2.36 7.87 -18.51
CA ALA A 80 -2.21 6.64 -17.76
C ALA A 80 -3.57 5.97 -17.48
N VAL A 81 -4.60 6.74 -17.18
CA VAL A 81 -5.96 6.23 -16.93
C VAL A 81 -6.50 5.50 -18.16
N ASN A 82 -6.47 6.15 -19.33
CA ASN A 82 -6.96 5.54 -20.57
C ASN A 82 -6.11 4.30 -20.94
N ARG A 83 -4.81 4.39 -20.79
CA ARG A 83 -3.90 3.27 -21.06
C ARG A 83 -4.22 2.07 -20.17
N GLN A 84 -4.46 2.27 -18.87
CA GLN A 84 -4.79 1.18 -17.95
C GLN A 84 -6.14 0.54 -18.28
N ARG A 85 -7.15 1.34 -18.69
CA ARG A 85 -8.43 0.80 -19.18
C ARG A 85 -8.23 -0.16 -20.35
N LEU A 86 -7.44 0.23 -21.37
CA LEU A 86 -7.14 -0.61 -22.52
C LEU A 86 -6.36 -1.87 -22.13
N GLN A 87 -5.33 -1.73 -21.29
CA GLN A 87 -4.54 -2.84 -20.77
C GLN A 87 -5.39 -3.86 -20.01
N MET A 88 -6.36 -3.41 -19.21
CA MET A 88 -7.26 -4.31 -18.50
C MET A 88 -8.13 -5.12 -19.46
N ARG A 89 -8.67 -4.49 -20.51
CA ARG A 89 -9.41 -5.18 -21.57
C ARG A 89 -8.54 -6.17 -22.35
N ASP A 90 -7.28 -5.82 -22.60
CA ASP A 90 -6.33 -6.73 -23.23
C ASP A 90 -6.08 -7.97 -22.37
N LEU A 91 -5.95 -7.82 -21.06
CA LEU A 91 -5.85 -8.95 -20.15
C LEU A 91 -7.12 -9.79 -20.12
N VAL A 92 -8.31 -9.19 -20.11
CA VAL A 92 -9.58 -9.94 -20.20
C VAL A 92 -9.62 -10.82 -21.45
N ARG A 93 -9.14 -10.34 -22.61
CA ARG A 93 -9.04 -11.15 -23.83
C ARG A 93 -8.04 -12.31 -23.71
N GLN A 94 -6.99 -12.17 -22.93
CA GLN A 94 -5.99 -13.21 -22.68
C GLN A 94 -6.47 -14.28 -21.69
N LYS A 95 -7.61 -14.08 -21.01
CA LYS A 95 -8.25 -15.01 -20.08
C LYS A 95 -7.29 -15.52 -19.01
N PRO A 96 -6.63 -14.65 -18.21
CA PRO A 96 -5.82 -15.10 -17.09
C PRO A 96 -6.70 -15.71 -15.99
N ALA A 97 -6.12 -16.51 -15.11
CA ALA A 97 -6.82 -17.08 -13.96
C ALA A 97 -7.30 -15.99 -12.96
N VAL A 98 -6.55 -14.88 -12.84
CA VAL A 98 -6.87 -13.71 -12.01
C VAL A 98 -6.20 -12.48 -12.59
N ILE A 99 -6.80 -11.31 -12.42
CA ILE A 99 -6.17 -10.00 -12.71
C ILE A 99 -5.88 -9.31 -11.38
N ILE A 100 -4.63 -8.85 -11.18
CA ILE A 100 -4.22 -7.95 -10.10
C ILE A 100 -4.09 -6.55 -10.69
N VAL A 101 -4.62 -5.53 -9.99
CA VAL A 101 -4.57 -4.17 -10.49
C VAL A 101 -4.27 -3.17 -9.37
N GLN A 102 -3.31 -2.26 -9.61
CA GLN A 102 -3.13 -1.03 -8.86
C GLN A 102 -3.82 0.10 -9.64
N PRO A 103 -5.03 0.52 -9.25
CA PRO A 103 -5.81 1.45 -10.05
C PRO A 103 -5.15 2.83 -10.14
N THR A 104 -5.14 3.40 -11.34
CA THR A 104 -4.78 4.81 -11.57
C THR A 104 -5.90 5.77 -11.20
N ASP A 105 -7.14 5.27 -11.28
CA ASP A 105 -8.37 6.01 -10.94
C ASP A 105 -9.46 5.05 -10.49
N ASN A 106 -10.16 5.39 -9.42
CA ASN A 106 -11.15 4.50 -8.80
C ASN A 106 -12.40 4.29 -9.67
N ALA A 107 -12.82 5.29 -10.42
CA ALA A 107 -14.05 5.23 -11.22
C ALA A 107 -13.80 4.76 -12.64
N ALA A 108 -12.68 5.17 -13.25
CA ALA A 108 -12.37 4.91 -14.65
C ALA A 108 -12.23 3.42 -14.99
N LEU A 109 -11.88 2.59 -14.00
CA LEU A 109 -11.75 1.14 -14.16
C LEU A 109 -13.05 0.36 -13.91
N ALA A 110 -14.17 1.03 -13.59
CA ALA A 110 -15.44 0.37 -13.31
C ALA A 110 -15.93 -0.48 -14.50
N GLU A 111 -15.90 0.08 -15.71
CA GLU A 111 -16.34 -0.62 -16.92
C GLU A 111 -15.43 -1.83 -17.26
N PRO A 112 -14.09 -1.71 -17.34
CA PRO A 112 -13.21 -2.87 -17.52
C PRO A 112 -13.35 -3.93 -16.42
N LEU A 113 -13.60 -3.53 -15.16
CA LEU A 113 -13.88 -4.47 -14.08
C LEU A 113 -15.16 -5.27 -14.34
N GLN A 114 -16.25 -4.61 -14.79
CA GLN A 114 -17.49 -5.28 -15.16
C GLN A 114 -17.30 -6.23 -16.35
N GLU A 115 -16.46 -5.87 -17.33
CA GLU A 115 -16.09 -6.76 -18.43
C GLU A 115 -15.37 -8.02 -17.94
N ALA A 116 -14.41 -7.88 -17.01
CA ALA A 116 -13.73 -9.00 -16.36
C ALA A 116 -14.73 -9.88 -15.58
N ASN A 117 -15.65 -9.26 -14.81
CA ASN A 117 -16.68 -9.98 -14.07
C ASN A 117 -17.60 -10.79 -15.02
N LYS A 118 -18.04 -10.22 -16.13
CA LYS A 118 -18.85 -10.92 -17.15
C LYS A 118 -18.09 -12.08 -17.80
N ALA A 119 -16.76 -11.94 -17.94
CA ALA A 119 -15.90 -13.01 -18.44
C ALA A 119 -15.56 -14.09 -17.38
N GLY A 120 -16.06 -13.96 -16.14
CA GLY A 120 -15.77 -14.87 -15.03
C GLY A 120 -14.33 -14.76 -14.50
N ILE A 121 -13.63 -13.67 -14.79
CA ILE A 121 -12.24 -13.46 -14.36
C ILE A 121 -12.25 -12.69 -13.03
N PRO A 122 -11.76 -13.29 -11.92
CA PRO A 122 -11.63 -12.60 -10.66
C PRO A 122 -10.64 -11.43 -10.75
N VAL A 123 -10.94 -10.32 -10.07
CA VAL A 123 -10.06 -9.14 -10.01
C VAL A 123 -9.70 -8.84 -8.57
N VAL A 124 -8.41 -8.70 -8.30
CA VAL A 124 -7.82 -8.27 -7.02
C VAL A 124 -7.29 -6.85 -7.21
N ALA A 125 -7.87 -5.89 -6.52
CA ALA A 125 -7.32 -4.53 -6.46
C ALA A 125 -6.37 -4.41 -5.27
N TYR A 126 -5.30 -3.61 -5.41
CA TYR A 126 -4.43 -3.29 -4.28
C TYR A 126 -4.06 -1.82 -4.28
N ASP A 127 -3.67 -1.31 -3.09
CA ASP A 127 -3.36 0.09 -2.81
C ASP A 127 -4.60 1.00 -2.97
N GLN A 128 -5.16 1.07 -4.15
CA GLN A 128 -6.37 1.83 -4.46
C GLN A 128 -7.55 0.91 -4.78
N TYR A 129 -8.77 1.40 -4.50
CA TYR A 129 -10.03 0.70 -4.73
C TYR A 129 -10.57 0.97 -6.14
N ILE A 130 -11.40 0.09 -6.68
CA ILE A 130 -12.20 0.36 -7.89
C ILE A 130 -13.67 0.43 -7.49
N SER A 131 -14.34 1.53 -7.84
CA SER A 131 -15.78 1.70 -7.66
C SER A 131 -16.54 1.11 -8.86
N GLY A 132 -17.67 0.49 -8.60
CA GLY A 132 -18.57 -0.03 -9.66
C GLY A 132 -18.07 -1.34 -10.29
N GLY A 133 -18.62 -2.46 -9.83
CA GLY A 133 -18.26 -3.82 -10.19
C GLY A 133 -17.96 -4.65 -8.95
N THR A 134 -17.51 -5.90 -9.16
CA THR A 134 -17.21 -6.83 -8.06
C THR A 134 -15.72 -7.13 -8.03
N LEU A 135 -15.04 -6.74 -6.95
CA LEU A 135 -13.69 -7.19 -6.65
C LEU A 135 -13.75 -8.53 -5.91
N ALA A 136 -12.89 -9.46 -6.33
CA ALA A 136 -12.69 -10.72 -5.61
C ALA A 136 -11.96 -10.48 -4.28
N ALA A 137 -11.04 -9.50 -4.25
CA ALA A 137 -10.43 -9.01 -3.02
C ALA A 137 -9.89 -7.58 -3.24
N TYR A 138 -9.72 -6.86 -2.12
CA TYR A 138 -9.06 -5.56 -2.05
C TYR A 138 -8.03 -5.56 -0.92
N ILE A 139 -6.77 -5.26 -1.26
CA ILE A 139 -5.66 -5.23 -0.33
C ILE A 139 -5.12 -3.80 -0.25
N THR A 140 -5.11 -3.21 0.94
CA THR A 140 -4.60 -1.86 1.16
C THR A 140 -3.90 -1.74 2.50
N SER A 141 -3.19 -0.64 2.72
CA SER A 141 -2.69 -0.30 4.06
C SER A 141 -3.86 0.10 4.96
N ASP A 142 -3.70 -0.10 6.26
CA ASP A 142 -4.66 0.38 7.26
C ASP A 142 -4.55 1.91 7.39
N ASN A 143 -5.19 2.60 6.45
CA ASN A 143 -5.09 4.06 6.31
C ASN A 143 -5.70 4.82 7.50
N TYR A 144 -6.79 4.31 8.07
CA TYR A 144 -7.35 4.88 9.29
C TYR A 144 -6.36 4.76 10.45
N GLN A 145 -5.75 3.57 10.63
CA GLN A 145 -4.73 3.35 11.64
C GLN A 145 -3.50 4.25 11.42
N ALA A 146 -3.12 4.52 10.16
CA ALA A 146 -2.01 5.42 9.86
C ALA A 146 -2.24 6.83 10.44
N GLY A 147 -3.41 7.40 10.20
CA GLY A 147 -3.80 8.66 10.82
C GLY A 147 -3.88 8.56 12.33
N PHE A 148 -4.54 7.53 12.84
CA PHE A 148 -4.75 7.33 14.27
C PHE A 148 -3.44 7.26 15.07
N LEU A 149 -2.46 6.49 14.59
CA LEU A 149 -1.14 6.38 15.24
C LEU A 149 -0.40 7.72 15.28
N ASN A 150 -0.51 8.51 14.22
CA ASN A 150 0.04 9.86 14.19
C ASN A 150 -0.64 10.79 15.22
N GLY A 151 -1.95 10.81 15.26
CA GLY A 151 -2.73 11.60 16.21
C GLY A 151 -2.48 11.17 17.65
N GLU A 152 -2.41 9.86 17.91
CA GLU A 152 -2.06 9.30 19.23
C GLU A 152 -0.68 9.74 19.70
N TYR A 153 0.33 9.69 18.81
CA TYR A 153 1.68 10.12 19.13
C TYR A 153 1.75 11.63 19.43
N ILE A 154 1.05 12.44 18.65
CA ILE A 154 0.91 13.88 18.91
C ILE A 154 0.25 14.12 20.28
N ALA A 155 -0.86 13.44 20.55
CA ALA A 155 -1.60 13.58 21.80
C ALA A 155 -0.74 13.28 23.03
N ALA A 156 0.21 12.35 22.93
CA ALA A 156 1.14 12.03 24.00
C ALA A 156 2.24 13.09 24.25
N ARG A 157 2.33 14.12 23.40
CA ARG A 157 3.41 15.13 23.42
C ARG A 157 2.96 16.57 23.60
N VAL A 158 1.69 16.82 23.43
CA VAL A 158 1.15 18.17 23.52
C VAL A 158 0.34 18.35 24.80
N PRO A 159 0.33 19.55 25.40
CA PRO A 159 -0.48 19.82 26.57
C PRO A 159 -1.97 19.86 26.19
N ALA A 160 -2.82 19.15 26.94
CA ALA A 160 -4.27 19.12 26.71
C ALA A 160 -4.99 20.44 27.06
N GLN A 161 -4.29 21.40 27.68
CA GLN A 161 -4.88 22.66 28.16
C GLN A 161 -4.95 23.74 27.11
N LYS A 162 -4.15 23.65 26.04
CA LYS A 162 -4.09 24.65 24.98
C LYS A 162 -4.55 24.03 23.65
N PRO A 163 -5.52 24.64 22.95
CA PRO A 163 -5.88 24.17 21.62
C PRO A 163 -4.69 24.24 20.65
N LEU A 164 -4.48 23.16 19.87
CA LEU A 164 -3.49 23.15 18.80
C LEU A 164 -3.98 23.94 17.59
N ASN A 165 -3.15 24.85 17.11
CA ASN A 165 -3.34 25.49 15.82
C ASN A 165 -2.89 24.50 14.71
N LEU A 166 -3.86 23.77 14.14
CA LEU A 166 -3.66 22.69 13.20
C LEU A 166 -3.86 23.17 11.76
N VAL A 167 -2.95 22.81 10.88
CA VAL A 167 -3.12 22.89 9.42
C VAL A 167 -3.18 21.48 8.84
N LEU A 168 -4.12 21.26 7.92
CA LEU A 168 -4.21 20.02 7.15
C LEU A 168 -3.64 20.23 5.75
N VAL A 169 -2.82 19.29 5.31
CA VAL A 169 -2.39 19.15 3.91
C VAL A 169 -2.94 17.82 3.44
N GLU A 170 -4.07 17.86 2.75
CA GLU A 170 -4.91 16.70 2.45
C GLU A 170 -5.22 16.56 0.96
N TYR A 171 -5.89 15.48 0.60
CA TYR A 171 -6.37 15.26 -0.75
C TYR A 171 -7.69 14.47 -0.71
N PRO A 172 -8.86 15.14 -0.61
CA PRO A 172 -10.14 14.50 -0.30
C PRO A 172 -10.77 13.73 -1.47
N TYR A 173 -10.01 13.50 -2.55
CA TYR A 173 -10.49 12.80 -3.75
C TYR A 173 -10.16 11.30 -3.75
N ILE A 174 -9.42 10.82 -2.74
CA ILE A 174 -9.00 9.42 -2.59
C ILE A 174 -9.38 8.94 -1.21
N SER A 175 -10.02 7.76 -1.11
CA SER A 175 -10.51 7.21 0.17
C SER A 175 -9.39 7.03 1.19
N SER A 176 -8.22 6.55 0.78
CA SER A 176 -7.09 6.33 1.68
C SER A 176 -6.63 7.60 2.40
N THR A 177 -6.60 8.74 1.71
CA THR A 177 -6.20 10.03 2.31
C THR A 177 -7.29 10.58 3.24
N VAL A 178 -8.56 10.38 2.91
CA VAL A 178 -9.70 10.72 3.79
C VAL A 178 -9.65 9.89 5.08
N GLU A 179 -9.41 8.58 4.98
CA GLU A 179 -9.27 7.70 6.14
C GLU A 179 -8.11 8.13 7.05
N ARG A 180 -6.98 8.58 6.48
CA ARG A 180 -5.83 9.10 7.24
C ARG A 180 -6.20 10.36 8.05
N VAL A 181 -6.92 11.30 7.43
CA VAL A 181 -7.41 12.50 8.14
C VAL A 181 -8.38 12.12 9.25
N ASN A 182 -9.36 11.26 8.96
CA ASN A 182 -10.35 10.83 9.95
C ASN A 182 -9.67 10.15 11.15
N GLY A 183 -8.78 9.18 10.90
CA GLY A 183 -8.05 8.51 11.97
C GLY A 183 -7.23 9.48 12.82
N PHE A 184 -6.58 10.48 12.20
CA PHE A 184 -5.80 11.49 12.89
C PHE A 184 -6.65 12.36 13.83
N LEU A 185 -7.77 12.88 13.32
CA LEU A 185 -8.67 13.72 14.10
C LEU A 185 -9.39 12.92 15.21
N ASP A 186 -9.79 11.69 14.92
CA ASP A 186 -10.39 10.78 15.89
C ASP A 186 -9.44 10.46 17.04
N ALA A 187 -8.15 10.28 16.76
CA ALA A 187 -7.15 10.09 17.81
C ALA A 187 -7.06 11.33 18.72
N LEU A 188 -6.96 12.55 18.15
CA LEU A 188 -6.95 13.78 18.94
C LEU A 188 -8.20 13.88 19.81
N ALA A 189 -9.38 13.60 19.25
CA ALA A 189 -10.66 13.60 19.97
C ALA A 189 -10.67 12.55 21.10
N GLN A 190 -10.24 11.32 20.81
CA GLN A 190 -10.18 10.23 21.80
C GLN A 190 -9.28 10.56 23.00
N TYR A 191 -8.15 11.25 22.74
CA TYR A 191 -7.22 11.69 23.78
C TYR A 191 -7.57 13.08 24.35
N ARG A 192 -8.72 13.65 23.95
CA ARG A 192 -9.23 14.95 24.41
C ARG A 192 -8.24 16.11 24.22
N ILE A 193 -7.52 16.09 23.11
CA ILE A 193 -6.62 17.18 22.71
C ILE A 193 -7.46 18.20 21.92
N PRO A 194 -7.70 19.41 22.45
CA PRO A 194 -8.41 20.43 21.72
C PRO A 194 -7.56 20.93 20.54
N TYR A 195 -8.19 21.19 19.41
CA TYR A 195 -7.54 21.73 18.23
C TYR A 195 -8.45 22.71 17.48
N LYS A 196 -7.83 23.58 16.71
CA LYS A 196 -8.50 24.45 15.73
C LYS A 196 -7.87 24.21 14.37
N ILE A 197 -8.62 23.73 13.40
CA ILE A 197 -8.16 23.69 12.02
C ILE A 197 -8.16 25.12 11.50
N LEU A 198 -6.96 25.68 11.29
CA LEU A 198 -6.76 27.04 10.80
C LEU A 198 -7.06 27.12 9.31
N LYS A 199 -6.57 26.15 8.57
CA LYS A 199 -6.70 26.05 7.11
C LYS A 199 -6.39 24.64 6.61
N THR A 200 -6.95 24.34 5.44
CA THR A 200 -6.68 23.12 4.71
C THR A 200 -6.10 23.46 3.34
N TYR A 201 -5.01 22.82 2.97
CA TYR A 201 -4.38 22.89 1.66
C TYR A 201 -4.47 21.52 0.96
N LYS A 202 -4.53 21.54 -0.38
CA LYS A 202 -4.60 20.29 -1.16
C LYS A 202 -3.22 19.97 -1.74
N ALA A 203 -2.62 18.85 -1.30
CA ALA A 203 -1.38 18.36 -1.87
C ALA A 203 -1.15 16.88 -1.57
N VAL A 204 -0.65 16.14 -2.57
CA VAL A 204 -0.21 14.73 -2.47
C VAL A 204 1.09 14.46 -3.22
N GLU A 205 1.62 15.44 -3.94
CA GLU A 205 2.83 15.31 -4.75
C GLU A 205 3.73 16.53 -4.58
N PRO A 206 5.02 16.48 -4.99
CA PRO A 206 5.99 17.52 -4.63
C PRO A 206 5.63 18.94 -5.10
N THR A 207 5.00 19.09 -6.27
CA THR A 207 4.65 20.42 -6.81
C THR A 207 3.54 21.08 -6.02
N SER A 208 2.44 20.37 -5.79
CA SER A 208 1.34 20.86 -4.95
C SER A 208 1.77 21.03 -3.50
N GLY A 209 2.69 20.20 -2.98
CA GLY A 209 3.29 20.36 -1.66
C GLY A 209 4.08 21.69 -1.51
N ARG A 210 4.88 22.06 -2.52
CA ARG A 210 5.57 23.38 -2.55
C ARG A 210 4.56 24.54 -2.56
N GLN A 211 3.55 24.47 -3.42
CA GLN A 211 2.49 25.48 -3.50
C GLN A 211 1.73 25.64 -2.18
N ALA A 212 1.40 24.52 -1.53
CA ALA A 212 0.75 24.52 -0.22
C ALA A 212 1.64 25.19 0.85
N ALA A 213 2.93 24.89 0.88
CA ALA A 213 3.86 25.47 1.82
C ALA A 213 4.05 26.98 1.60
N GLU A 214 4.17 27.43 0.35
CA GLU A 214 4.26 28.85 0.00
C GLU A 214 2.99 29.62 0.41
N ALA A 215 1.81 29.02 0.18
CA ALA A 215 0.55 29.60 0.63
C ALA A 215 0.48 29.66 2.16
N LEU A 216 0.89 28.61 2.86
CA LEU A 216 0.94 28.55 4.32
C LEU A 216 1.85 29.65 4.90
N LEU A 217 3.04 29.86 4.32
CA LEU A 217 3.97 30.90 4.76
C LEU A 217 3.40 32.30 4.56
N ARG A 218 2.63 32.54 3.51
CA ARG A 218 1.90 33.81 3.29
C ARG A 218 0.74 33.99 4.26
N ASP A 219 -0.03 32.94 4.50
CA ASP A 219 -1.24 33.00 5.34
C ASP A 219 -0.89 33.10 6.83
N PHE A 220 0.21 32.48 7.25
CA PHE A 220 0.64 32.38 8.65
C PHE A 220 2.12 32.80 8.81
N PRO A 221 2.49 34.07 8.57
CA PRO A 221 3.88 34.54 8.58
C PRO A 221 4.50 34.56 9.99
N ALA A 222 3.67 34.74 11.03
CA ALA A 222 4.16 34.85 12.39
C ALA A 222 4.63 33.51 12.97
N ARG A 223 5.78 33.47 13.64
CA ARG A 223 6.22 32.30 14.39
C ARG A 223 5.22 31.97 15.51
N GLY A 224 4.96 30.67 15.70
CA GLY A 224 3.99 30.19 16.70
C GLY A 224 2.53 30.36 16.30
N SER A 225 2.22 30.82 15.07
CA SER A 225 0.85 30.88 14.56
C SER A 225 0.29 29.51 14.17
N VAL A 226 1.16 28.55 13.86
CA VAL A 226 0.82 27.14 13.57
C VAL A 226 1.63 26.25 14.50
N ASP A 227 0.97 25.37 15.21
CA ASP A 227 1.61 24.41 16.11
C ASP A 227 1.93 23.08 15.39
N LEU A 228 1.01 22.64 14.52
CA LEU A 228 1.05 21.31 13.90
C LEU A 228 0.53 21.31 12.48
N ILE A 229 1.21 20.57 11.62
CA ILE A 229 0.73 20.23 10.28
C ILE A 229 0.57 18.72 10.19
N PHE A 230 -0.61 18.25 9.77
CA PHE A 230 -0.79 16.88 9.34
C PHE A 230 -0.81 16.83 7.82
N THR A 231 0.11 16.06 7.22
CA THR A 231 0.12 15.79 5.77
C THR A 231 -0.29 14.35 5.52
N VAL A 232 -1.21 14.15 4.58
CA VAL A 232 -1.77 12.82 4.32
C VAL A 232 -0.77 11.83 3.72
N ASN A 233 0.35 12.33 3.18
CA ASN A 233 1.41 11.49 2.63
C ASN A 233 2.76 12.21 2.58
N ASP A 234 3.82 11.45 2.36
CA ASP A 234 5.18 12.00 2.18
C ASP A 234 5.35 12.70 0.82
N GLY A 235 4.59 12.31 -0.20
CA GLY A 235 4.71 12.92 -1.53
C GLY A 235 4.55 14.44 -1.51
N GLY A 236 3.49 14.94 -0.89
CA GLY A 236 3.30 16.38 -0.64
C GLY A 236 4.05 16.86 0.60
N GLY A 237 4.08 16.05 1.65
CA GLY A 237 4.60 16.40 2.97
C GLY A 237 6.10 16.73 2.99
N LEU A 238 6.93 16.01 2.24
CA LEU A 238 8.37 16.31 2.15
C LEU A 238 8.63 17.68 1.57
N ALA A 239 7.89 18.09 0.55
CA ALA A 239 8.03 19.43 -0.03
C ALA A 239 7.58 20.52 0.96
N VAL A 240 6.52 20.25 1.75
CA VAL A 240 6.09 21.16 2.84
C VAL A 240 7.21 21.31 3.87
N VAL A 241 7.77 20.21 4.38
CA VAL A 241 8.88 20.23 5.35
C VAL A 241 10.08 21.00 4.81
N ASP A 242 10.45 20.79 3.54
CA ASP A 242 11.60 21.47 2.92
C ASP A 242 11.42 22.98 2.84
N GLN A 243 10.25 23.45 2.42
CA GLN A 243 9.99 24.89 2.32
C GLN A 243 9.92 25.56 3.70
N LEU A 244 9.27 24.93 4.68
CA LEU A 244 9.19 25.44 6.05
C LEU A 244 10.58 25.53 6.70
N ALA A 245 11.40 24.50 6.51
CA ALA A 245 12.77 24.48 7.04
C ALA A 245 13.64 25.58 6.40
N LYS A 246 13.52 25.81 5.08
CA LYS A 246 14.20 26.92 4.37
C LYS A 246 13.76 28.29 4.88
N ALA A 247 12.49 28.44 5.22
CA ALA A 247 11.92 29.66 5.81
C ALA A 247 12.19 29.81 7.31
N GLY A 248 12.95 28.90 7.92
CA GLY A 248 13.29 28.96 9.35
C GLY A 248 12.12 28.64 10.31
N ARG A 249 11.00 28.05 9.81
CA ARG A 249 9.80 27.69 10.60
C ARG A 249 10.01 26.36 11.34
N THR A 250 11.05 26.29 12.15
CA THR A 250 11.47 25.06 12.84
C THR A 250 10.66 24.72 14.08
N GLU A 251 9.77 25.59 14.50
CA GLU A 251 8.86 25.42 15.64
C GLU A 251 7.64 24.57 15.31
N ILE A 252 7.34 24.35 14.04
CA ILE A 252 6.15 23.63 13.60
C ILE A 252 6.43 22.13 13.63
N MET A 253 5.55 21.36 14.29
CA MET A 253 5.57 19.89 14.20
C MET A 253 4.90 19.44 12.90
N VAL A 254 5.43 18.38 12.27
CA VAL A 254 4.81 17.73 11.12
C VAL A 254 4.58 16.25 11.42
N ALA A 255 3.34 15.80 11.21
CA ALA A 255 2.97 14.40 11.20
C ALA A 255 2.60 14.00 9.76
N THR A 256 3.07 12.85 9.28
CA THR A 256 2.91 12.44 7.88
C THR A 256 2.75 10.92 7.76
N VAL A 257 2.51 10.42 6.56
CA VAL A 257 2.30 9.01 6.27
C VAL A 257 3.18 8.60 5.08
N ASP A 258 3.50 7.35 4.94
CA ASP A 258 4.12 6.52 3.92
C ASP A 258 5.45 5.90 4.34
N GLY A 259 6.29 6.59 5.12
CA GLY A 259 7.61 6.07 5.54
C GLY A 259 8.69 6.22 4.47
N ASP A 260 8.62 7.29 3.66
CA ASP A 260 9.68 7.63 2.71
C ASP A 260 11.03 7.75 3.42
N PRO A 261 12.12 7.19 2.86
CA PRO A 261 13.45 7.28 3.46
C PRO A 261 13.89 8.72 3.80
N ALA A 262 13.50 9.72 3.00
CA ALA A 262 13.81 11.12 3.27
C ALA A 262 13.02 11.66 4.48
N SER A 263 11.77 11.24 4.64
CA SER A 263 10.94 11.57 5.80
C SER A 263 11.48 10.92 7.09
N VAL A 264 11.94 9.67 7.01
CA VAL A 264 12.64 8.99 8.14
C VAL A 264 13.90 9.76 8.52
N GLN A 265 14.67 10.27 7.55
CA GLN A 265 15.83 11.12 7.84
C GLN A 265 15.45 12.45 8.51
N ASN A 266 14.30 13.04 8.16
CA ASN A 266 13.79 14.23 8.84
C ASN A 266 13.55 13.96 10.34
N ILE A 267 12.91 12.82 10.68
CA ILE A 267 12.74 12.40 12.09
C ILE A 267 14.09 12.23 12.78
N ARG A 268 15.04 11.53 12.14
CA ARG A 268 16.39 11.30 12.69
C ARG A 268 17.12 12.59 12.97
N LYS A 269 17.05 13.56 12.06
CA LYS A 269 17.71 14.87 12.14
C LYS A 269 16.92 15.91 12.95
N LYS A 270 15.77 15.55 13.53
CA LYS A 270 14.85 16.48 14.23
C LYS A 270 14.37 17.63 13.34
N ARG A 271 14.12 17.37 12.07
CA ARG A 271 13.72 18.37 11.10
C ARG A 271 12.20 18.33 10.91
N LEU A 272 11.46 19.09 11.68
CA LEU A 272 10.00 19.27 11.71
C LEU A 272 9.19 17.98 11.82
N THR A 273 9.48 16.93 11.03
CA THR A 273 8.75 15.67 11.09
C THR A 273 8.99 14.95 12.42
N VAL A 274 7.91 14.74 13.18
CA VAL A 274 7.97 14.11 14.51
C VAL A 274 7.45 12.68 14.52
N VAL A 275 6.53 12.36 13.60
CA VAL A 275 5.97 11.02 13.41
C VAL A 275 5.60 10.80 11.94
N ASN A 276 5.78 9.57 11.49
CA ASN A 276 5.39 9.11 10.17
C ASN A 276 4.83 7.69 10.27
N SER A 277 3.58 7.51 9.94
CA SER A 277 2.98 6.17 9.88
C SER A 277 3.31 5.52 8.54
N ALA A 278 4.35 4.67 8.55
CA ALA A 278 4.88 4.05 7.35
C ALA A 278 3.99 2.93 6.81
N GLN A 279 3.90 2.82 5.51
CA GLN A 279 3.35 1.68 4.80
C GLN A 279 4.40 0.57 4.66
N PHE A 280 3.95 -0.69 4.57
CA PHE A 280 4.77 -1.83 4.17
C PHE A 280 4.51 -2.15 2.71
N CYS A 281 5.09 -1.37 1.80
CA CYS A 281 4.82 -1.46 0.36
C CYS A 281 5.15 -2.85 -0.22
N GLY A 282 6.30 -3.43 0.13
CA GLY A 282 6.67 -4.77 -0.32
C GLY A 282 5.69 -5.85 0.16
N PRO A 283 5.42 -5.95 1.47
CA PRO A 283 4.39 -6.85 2.00
C PRO A 283 3.01 -6.64 1.39
N LEU A 284 2.60 -5.41 1.08
CA LEU A 284 1.32 -5.12 0.43
C LEU A 284 1.26 -5.72 -0.98
N GLY A 285 2.29 -5.52 -1.80
CA GLY A 285 2.37 -6.14 -3.12
C GLY A 285 2.44 -7.67 -3.05
N ALA A 286 3.20 -8.22 -2.11
CA ALA A 286 3.29 -9.66 -1.88
C ALA A 286 1.92 -10.26 -1.47
N GLN A 287 1.19 -9.57 -0.59
CA GLN A 287 -0.14 -10.00 -0.15
C GLN A 287 -1.16 -9.98 -1.30
N ALA A 288 -1.08 -8.99 -2.20
CA ALA A 288 -1.94 -8.94 -3.39
C ALA A 288 -1.75 -10.19 -4.26
N LEU A 289 -0.50 -10.58 -4.52
CA LEU A 289 -0.22 -11.80 -5.29
C LEU A 289 -0.57 -13.08 -4.54
N THR A 290 -0.26 -13.17 -3.25
CA THR A 290 -0.65 -14.32 -2.42
C THR A 290 -2.16 -14.54 -2.47
N THR A 291 -2.95 -13.47 -2.34
CA THR A 291 -4.41 -13.51 -2.41
C THR A 291 -4.90 -13.95 -3.80
N ALA A 292 -4.34 -13.37 -4.86
CA ALA A 292 -4.68 -13.74 -6.24
C ALA A 292 -4.34 -15.22 -6.52
N TYR A 293 -3.20 -15.69 -6.04
CA TYR A 293 -2.79 -17.08 -6.18
C TYR A 293 -3.73 -18.05 -5.45
N GLN A 294 -4.21 -17.68 -4.26
CA GLN A 294 -5.23 -18.46 -3.54
C GLN A 294 -6.55 -18.51 -4.30
N ILE A 295 -7.01 -17.39 -4.85
CA ILE A 295 -8.22 -17.32 -5.69
C ILE A 295 -8.06 -18.20 -6.93
N ALA A 296 -6.92 -18.14 -7.62
CA ALA A 296 -6.65 -18.97 -8.80
C ALA A 296 -6.66 -20.49 -8.49
N GLN A 297 -6.46 -20.85 -7.22
CA GLN A 297 -6.60 -22.25 -6.73
C GLN A 297 -8.01 -22.58 -6.23
N GLY A 298 -8.99 -21.72 -6.41
CA GLY A 298 -10.36 -21.92 -5.94
C GLY A 298 -10.56 -21.74 -4.43
N LYS A 299 -9.59 -21.13 -3.72
CA LYS A 299 -9.71 -20.90 -2.28
C LYS A 299 -10.53 -19.65 -2.01
N GLN A 300 -11.31 -19.69 -0.94
CA GLN A 300 -11.97 -18.49 -0.42
C GLN A 300 -10.97 -17.58 0.29
N VAL A 301 -11.10 -16.27 0.08
CA VAL A 301 -10.26 -15.23 0.69
C VAL A 301 -11.15 -14.14 1.28
N ALA A 302 -10.63 -13.41 2.25
CA ALA A 302 -11.31 -12.23 2.76
C ALA A 302 -11.41 -11.15 1.67
N ARG A 303 -12.56 -10.49 1.58
CA ARG A 303 -12.80 -9.44 0.57
C ARG A 303 -11.93 -8.22 0.76
N GLN A 304 -11.68 -7.83 2.00
CA GLN A 304 -10.78 -6.72 2.31
C GLN A 304 -9.69 -7.20 3.27
N GLN A 305 -8.46 -6.81 2.98
CA GLN A 305 -7.30 -7.11 3.79
C GLN A 305 -6.50 -5.82 4.02
N LEU A 306 -6.29 -5.48 5.28
CA LEU A 306 -5.60 -4.28 5.72
C LEU A 306 -4.19 -4.66 6.18
N VAL A 307 -3.20 -4.27 5.41
CA VAL A 307 -1.80 -4.40 5.79
C VAL A 307 -1.50 -3.38 6.89
N PRO A 308 -0.90 -3.77 8.01
CA PRO A 308 -0.62 -2.84 9.09
C PRO A 308 0.30 -1.71 8.65
N VAL A 309 0.27 -0.61 9.39
CA VAL A 309 1.19 0.52 9.23
C VAL A 309 2.07 0.65 10.46
N PHE A 310 3.27 1.18 10.30
CA PHE A 310 4.26 1.26 11.37
C PHE A 310 4.48 2.71 11.82
N PRO A 311 4.31 3.04 13.11
CA PRO A 311 4.54 4.39 13.60
C PRO A 311 6.03 4.66 13.74
N ILE A 312 6.62 5.33 12.75
CA ILE A 312 8.02 5.77 12.82
C ILE A 312 8.09 7.03 13.66
N THR A 313 8.77 6.94 14.78
CA THR A 313 9.11 8.03 15.70
C THR A 313 10.60 7.94 16.01
N ARG A 314 11.13 8.85 16.79
CA ARG A 314 12.54 8.77 17.22
C ARG A 314 12.82 7.51 18.05
N GLU A 315 11.83 7.03 18.78
CA GLU A 315 11.93 5.87 19.67
C GLU A 315 11.75 4.55 18.92
N THR A 316 11.00 4.54 17.82
CA THR A 316 10.63 3.31 17.10
C THR A 316 11.35 3.12 15.77
N MET A 317 11.98 4.17 15.22
CA MET A 317 12.59 4.15 13.89
C MET A 317 13.64 3.04 13.69
N VAL A 318 14.29 2.61 14.76
CA VAL A 318 15.29 1.50 14.72
C VAL A 318 14.65 0.15 14.40
N ARG A 319 13.34 0.01 14.61
CA ARG A 319 12.56 -1.21 14.33
C ARG A 319 11.96 -1.22 12.92
N TYR A 320 11.93 -0.08 12.24
CA TYR A 320 11.36 0.01 10.91
C TYR A 320 12.33 -0.50 9.86
N PRO A 321 12.02 -1.60 9.15
CA PRO A 321 12.95 -2.22 8.20
C PRO A 321 12.92 -1.59 6.79
N GLY A 322 12.14 -0.52 6.61
CA GLY A 322 11.89 0.06 5.30
C GLY A 322 10.74 -0.58 4.52
N TRP A 323 10.41 -0.03 3.38
CA TRP A 323 9.26 -0.43 2.55
C TRP A 323 9.27 -1.89 2.09
N LEU A 324 10.45 -2.47 1.86
CA LEU A 324 10.62 -3.85 1.40
C LEU A 324 10.85 -4.85 2.54
N GLY A 325 11.08 -4.35 3.73
CA GLY A 325 11.35 -5.20 4.88
C GLY A 325 10.11 -5.93 5.40
N PRO A 326 10.32 -6.97 6.19
CA PRO A 326 9.21 -7.71 6.79
C PRO A 326 8.48 -6.86 7.83
N ILE A 327 7.21 -7.17 8.05
CA ILE A 327 6.44 -6.55 9.14
C ILE A 327 7.10 -6.94 10.47
N PRO A 328 7.48 -5.97 11.34
CA PRO A 328 8.13 -6.24 12.61
C PRO A 328 7.26 -7.03 13.59
N GLN A 329 7.89 -7.67 14.55
CA GLN A 329 7.19 -8.30 15.68
C GLN A 329 6.43 -7.26 16.51
N PRO A 330 5.31 -7.62 17.14
CA PRO A 330 4.59 -6.75 18.06
C PRO A 330 5.49 -6.15 19.13
N PHE A 331 5.20 -4.92 19.53
CA PHE A 331 5.96 -4.23 20.58
C PHE A 331 5.07 -3.27 21.38
N THR A 332 5.50 -2.96 22.61
CA THR A 332 4.86 -1.93 23.41
C THR A 332 5.28 -0.55 22.91
N LYS A 333 4.32 0.30 22.55
CA LYS A 333 4.56 1.69 22.12
C LYS A 333 5.24 2.47 23.24
N PRO A 334 6.34 3.19 22.99
CA PRO A 334 7.08 3.92 24.01
C PRO A 334 6.46 5.29 24.36
N TRP A 335 5.16 5.43 24.22
CA TRP A 335 4.36 6.60 24.63
C TRP A 335 3.03 6.15 25.25
N PRO A 336 2.38 7.02 26.05
CA PRO A 336 1.07 6.71 26.63
C PRO A 336 0.04 6.42 25.52
N SER A 337 -0.58 5.25 25.61
CA SER A 337 -1.55 4.77 24.63
C SER A 337 -2.65 3.96 25.32
N ARG A 338 -3.90 4.14 24.87
CA ARG A 338 -5.03 3.29 25.30
C ARG A 338 -4.90 1.86 24.75
N GLN A 339 -4.17 1.70 23.66
CA GLN A 339 -3.80 0.41 23.07
C GLN A 339 -2.28 0.33 23.05
N PRO A 340 -1.61 -0.04 24.16
CA PRO A 340 -0.17 0.06 24.31
C PRO A 340 0.60 -0.85 23.36
N GLN A 341 -0.01 -1.97 22.92
CA GLN A 341 0.65 -2.88 21.98
C GLN A 341 0.42 -2.43 20.53
N TRP A 342 1.51 -2.26 19.79
CA TRP A 342 1.45 -2.24 18.33
C TRP A 342 1.43 -3.68 17.83
N ASN A 343 0.48 -4.02 16.97
CA ASN A 343 0.35 -5.34 16.37
C ASN A 343 0.50 -5.24 14.85
N GLY A 344 1.45 -5.99 14.31
CA GLY A 344 1.75 -6.07 12.88
C GLY A 344 0.90 -7.08 12.11
N ALA A 345 -0.22 -7.56 12.62
CA ALA A 345 -1.06 -8.51 11.92
C ALA A 345 -1.84 -7.84 10.77
N ILE A 346 -1.93 -8.53 9.64
CA ILE A 346 -2.86 -8.19 8.57
C ILE A 346 -4.28 -8.42 9.10
N ARG A 347 -5.12 -7.41 9.05
CA ARG A 347 -6.52 -7.48 9.45
C ARG A 347 -7.39 -7.82 8.25
N SER A 348 -8.34 -8.73 8.44
CA SER A 348 -9.32 -9.09 7.41
C SER A 348 -10.70 -8.69 7.89
N THR A 349 -11.44 -7.98 7.05
CA THR A 349 -12.88 -7.77 7.30
C THR A 349 -13.63 -9.00 6.80
N PRO A 350 -14.56 -9.55 7.58
CA PRO A 350 -15.43 -10.64 7.13
C PRO A 350 -16.20 -10.27 5.87
N GLN A 351 -16.63 -11.29 5.13
CA GLN A 351 -17.51 -11.14 3.95
C GLN A 351 -18.86 -10.53 4.33
#